data_b2f0be40138de1b4592c89648656fea4
#
_entry.id   b2f0be40138de1b4592c89648656fea4
#
_cell.length_a   1.000
_cell.length_b   1.000
_cell.length_c   1.000
_cell.angle_alpha   90.00
_cell.angle_beta   90.00
_cell.angle_gamma   90.00
#
_symmetry.space_group_name_H-M   'P 1'
#
loop_
_entity.id
_entity.type
_entity.pdbx_description
1 polymer ?
#
loop_
_entity_poly.entity_id
_entity_poly.type
_entity_poly.pdbx_seq_one_letter_code
_entity_poly.pdbx_strand_id
1 'polypeptide(L)'
;MASEQSREQKHAEGVVKRTEAVGLKDVAAGSATQMQVLIGPDDGAPHFAMRRFVMGKDGGMPSHTNKVEHEQYVLRGRAQVGIGGKVHDVHSGDVLYIPAGTPHYYQVIEAPFEFLCLVPNAPDQVEIIKADQPAPSK
;
A
#
# COMPACT_ATOMS: atom_id res chain seq x y z
N MET A 1 3.29 -20.73 -10.37
CA MET A 1 4.27 -19.63 -10.50
C MET A 1 4.71 -19.51 -11.95
N ALA A 2 4.69 -18.31 -12.50
CA ALA A 2 5.11 -18.11 -13.89
C ALA A 2 6.59 -18.35 -14.04
N SER A 3 7.00 -18.99 -15.15
CA SER A 3 8.40 -19.16 -15.48
C SER A 3 9.01 -17.81 -15.84
N GLU A 4 10.33 -17.73 -15.80
CA GLU A 4 11.06 -16.53 -16.22
C GLU A 4 10.68 -16.13 -17.64
N GLN A 5 10.62 -17.10 -18.53
CA GLN A 5 10.25 -16.87 -19.91
C GLN A 5 8.84 -16.35 -20.08
N SER A 6 7.88 -16.86 -19.28
CA SER A 6 6.51 -16.38 -19.31
C SER A 6 6.39 -14.92 -18.86
N ARG A 7 7.14 -14.54 -17.84
CA ARG A 7 7.14 -13.17 -17.36
C ARG A 7 7.73 -12.22 -18.38
N GLU A 8 8.81 -12.61 -19.03
CA GLU A 8 9.42 -11.82 -20.10
C GLU A 8 8.45 -11.62 -21.25
N GLN A 9 7.70 -12.64 -21.62
CA GLN A 9 6.71 -12.54 -22.68
C GLN A 9 5.60 -11.57 -22.31
N LYS A 10 5.06 -11.66 -21.09
CA LYS A 10 4.04 -10.72 -20.61
C LYS A 10 4.57 -9.29 -20.58
N HIS A 11 5.81 -9.11 -20.13
CA HIS A 11 6.47 -7.82 -20.12
C HIS A 11 6.49 -7.20 -21.52
N ALA A 12 6.82 -7.99 -22.54
CA ALA A 12 6.91 -7.51 -23.92
C ALA A 12 5.53 -7.15 -24.49
N GLU A 13 4.48 -7.85 -24.08
CA GLU A 13 3.14 -7.69 -24.65
C GLU A 13 2.26 -6.71 -23.89
N GLY A 14 2.58 -6.44 -22.63
CA GLY A 14 1.71 -5.68 -21.75
C GLY A 14 0.55 -6.53 -21.24
N VAL A 15 -0.19 -5.97 -20.27
CA VAL A 15 -1.29 -6.69 -19.60
C VAL A 15 -2.41 -5.73 -19.28
N VAL A 16 -3.66 -6.18 -19.46
CA VAL A 16 -4.84 -5.47 -18.98
C VAL A 16 -5.63 -6.42 -18.09
N LYS A 17 -5.99 -5.97 -16.90
CA LYS A 17 -6.76 -6.76 -15.94
C LYS A 17 -7.95 -5.97 -15.41
N ARG A 18 -8.94 -6.70 -14.91
CA ARG A 18 -10.00 -6.10 -14.09
C ARG A 18 -9.59 -6.19 -12.61
N THR A 19 -9.82 -5.14 -11.87
CA THR A 19 -9.53 -5.13 -10.43
C THR A 19 -10.21 -6.30 -9.71
N GLU A 20 -11.48 -6.57 -10.06
CA GLU A 20 -12.25 -7.65 -9.46
C GLU A 20 -11.69 -9.05 -9.73
N ALA A 21 -10.84 -9.18 -10.73
CA ALA A 21 -10.23 -10.48 -11.05
C ALA A 21 -9.01 -10.80 -10.18
N VAL A 22 -8.55 -9.84 -9.40
CA VAL A 22 -7.38 -10.00 -8.54
C VAL A 22 -7.85 -10.20 -7.10
N GLY A 23 -7.41 -11.26 -6.45
CA GLY A 23 -7.83 -11.55 -5.08
C GLY A 23 -7.27 -10.57 -4.06
N LEU A 24 -8.13 -10.19 -3.12
CA LEU A 24 -7.73 -9.40 -1.95
C LEU A 24 -7.22 -10.35 -0.87
N LYS A 25 -6.20 -9.94 -0.14
CA LYS A 25 -5.61 -10.72 0.96
C LYS A 25 -5.54 -9.85 2.20
N ASP A 26 -5.75 -10.46 3.35
CA ASP A 26 -5.62 -9.76 4.63
C ASP A 26 -4.17 -9.34 4.84
N VAL A 27 -4.00 -8.13 5.39
CA VAL A 27 -2.69 -7.63 5.79
C VAL A 27 -2.53 -7.89 7.28
N ALA A 28 -1.64 -8.80 7.64
CA ALA A 28 -1.51 -9.27 9.02
C ALA A 28 -1.16 -8.15 10.01
N ALA A 29 -0.36 -7.19 9.59
CA ALA A 29 0.05 -6.09 10.46
C ALA A 29 -1.05 -5.06 10.67
N GLY A 30 -2.08 -5.05 9.83
CA GLY A 30 -3.16 -4.06 9.88
C GLY A 30 -4.41 -4.59 10.56
N SER A 31 -5.35 -3.68 10.74
CA SER A 31 -6.70 -4.00 11.22
C SER A 31 -7.68 -3.69 10.10
N ALA A 32 -8.61 -4.62 9.84
CA ALA A 32 -9.62 -4.47 8.79
C ALA A 32 -9.00 -4.00 7.46
N THR A 33 -7.82 -4.50 7.14
CA THR A 33 -7.02 -4.04 6.01
C THR A 33 -6.74 -5.21 5.07
N GLN A 34 -7.01 -5.00 3.80
CA GLN A 34 -6.75 -5.97 2.74
C GLN A 34 -5.94 -5.32 1.62
N MET A 35 -5.24 -6.14 0.86
CA MET A 35 -4.37 -5.66 -0.21
C MET A 35 -4.44 -6.63 -1.39
N GLN A 36 -4.28 -6.09 -2.58
CA GLN A 36 -4.11 -6.87 -3.81
C GLN A 36 -2.98 -6.26 -4.62
N VAL A 37 -2.20 -7.11 -5.26
CA VAL A 37 -1.19 -6.67 -6.22
C VAL A 37 -1.85 -6.64 -7.59
N LEU A 38 -2.14 -5.45 -8.06
CA LEU A 38 -2.82 -5.27 -9.35
C LEU A 38 -1.88 -5.57 -10.52
N ILE A 39 -0.70 -4.98 -10.49
CA ILE A 39 0.36 -5.24 -11.47
C ILE A 39 1.66 -5.41 -10.68
N GLY A 40 2.42 -6.43 -11.02
CA GLY A 40 3.67 -6.70 -10.34
C GLY A 40 4.58 -7.62 -11.13
N PRO A 41 5.61 -8.17 -10.47
CA PRO A 41 6.58 -9.03 -11.14
C PRO A 41 5.99 -10.23 -11.86
N ASP A 42 4.90 -10.78 -11.32
CA ASP A 42 4.23 -11.92 -11.95
C ASP A 42 3.61 -11.58 -13.31
N ASP A 43 3.42 -10.30 -13.58
CA ASP A 43 2.94 -9.83 -14.88
C ASP A 43 4.09 -9.45 -15.81
N GLY A 44 5.32 -9.62 -15.36
CA GLY A 44 6.49 -9.23 -16.12
C GLY A 44 6.89 -7.78 -15.96
N ALA A 45 6.28 -7.04 -15.03
CA ALA A 45 6.65 -5.65 -14.79
C ALA A 45 8.01 -5.58 -14.09
N PRO A 46 9.03 -4.94 -14.70
CA PRO A 46 10.39 -5.08 -14.19
C PRO A 46 10.75 -4.10 -13.06
N HIS A 47 10.10 -2.96 -12.97
CA HIS A 47 10.57 -1.88 -12.10
C HIS A 47 9.61 -1.52 -10.97
N PHE A 48 8.31 -1.56 -11.22
CA PHE A 48 7.30 -1.09 -10.25
C PHE A 48 6.21 -2.12 -10.04
N ALA A 49 5.64 -2.10 -8.84
CA ALA A 49 4.39 -2.81 -8.58
C ALA A 49 3.32 -1.79 -8.23
N MET A 50 2.09 -2.07 -8.64
CA MET A 50 0.91 -1.28 -8.29
C MET A 50 0.03 -2.13 -7.41
N ARG A 51 -0.19 -1.67 -6.18
CA ARG A 51 -1.02 -2.36 -5.20
C ARG A 51 -2.23 -1.51 -4.88
N ARG A 52 -3.32 -2.16 -4.48
CA ARG A 52 -4.48 -1.45 -3.95
C ARG A 52 -4.73 -1.94 -2.54
N PHE A 53 -4.88 -1.00 -1.61
CA PHE A 53 -5.24 -1.27 -0.22
C PHE A 53 -6.67 -0.85 0.02
N VAL A 54 -7.39 -1.66 0.79
CA VAL A 54 -8.76 -1.38 1.23
C VAL A 54 -8.80 -1.54 2.73
N MET A 55 -9.13 -0.45 3.41
CA MET A 55 -9.23 -0.44 4.86
C MET A 55 -10.68 -0.17 5.26
N GLY A 56 -11.24 -1.05 6.07
CA GLY A 56 -12.62 -0.95 6.53
C GLY A 56 -12.77 -0.08 7.76
N LYS A 57 -13.98 -0.09 8.31
CA LYS A 57 -14.31 0.67 9.51
C LYS A 57 -13.39 0.28 10.66
N ASP A 58 -12.88 1.29 11.36
CA ASP A 58 -11.92 1.14 12.46
C ASP A 58 -10.61 0.51 12.03
N GLY A 59 -10.36 0.49 10.74
CA GLY A 59 -9.15 -0.09 10.17
C GLY A 59 -7.98 0.85 10.15
N GLY A 60 -6.86 0.30 9.72
CA GLY A 60 -5.62 1.03 9.56
C GLY A 60 -4.42 0.16 9.78
N MET A 61 -3.28 0.80 9.92
CA MET A 61 -2.03 0.13 10.21
C MET A 61 -1.28 0.88 11.30
N PRO A 62 -0.64 0.16 12.24
CA PRO A 62 0.19 0.81 13.26
C PRO A 62 1.40 1.47 12.63
N SER A 63 2.07 2.30 13.38
CA SER A 63 3.29 2.93 12.91
C SER A 63 4.33 1.86 12.56
N HIS A 64 4.88 1.95 11.37
CA HIS A 64 5.83 0.98 10.85
C HIS A 64 6.76 1.64 9.84
N THR A 65 7.83 0.95 9.50
CA THR A 65 8.73 1.37 8.44
C THR A 65 8.79 0.30 7.36
N ASN A 66 9.12 0.72 6.16
CA ASN A 66 9.40 -0.14 5.03
C ASN A 66 10.78 0.20 4.47
N LYS A 67 11.41 -0.75 3.82
CA LYS A 67 12.70 -0.51 3.16
C LYS A 67 12.56 0.16 1.81
N VAL A 68 11.35 0.18 1.26
CA VAL A 68 11.07 0.77 -0.05
C VAL A 68 10.18 1.99 0.11
N GLU A 69 10.32 2.93 -0.81
CA GLU A 69 9.45 4.11 -0.83
C GLU A 69 8.06 3.76 -1.35
N HIS A 70 7.09 4.60 -1.01
CA HIS A 70 5.71 4.44 -1.47
C HIS A 70 5.24 5.73 -2.10
N GLU A 71 4.59 5.63 -3.27
CA GLU A 71 3.81 6.70 -3.87
C GLU A 71 2.37 6.25 -3.88
N GLN A 72 1.46 7.05 -3.31
CA GLN A 72 0.09 6.64 -3.11
C GLN A 72 -0.89 7.66 -3.68
N TYR A 73 -2.02 7.15 -4.15
CA TYR A 73 -3.13 7.95 -4.64
C TYR A 73 -4.40 7.47 -3.95
N VAL A 74 -5.05 8.36 -3.19
CA VAL A 74 -6.26 8.00 -2.45
C VAL A 74 -7.45 7.97 -3.40
N LEU A 75 -8.10 6.82 -3.47
CA LEU A 75 -9.24 6.58 -4.35
C LEU A 75 -10.57 6.91 -3.67
N ARG A 76 -10.67 6.65 -2.35
CA ARG A 76 -11.95 6.68 -1.67
C ARG A 76 -11.77 6.77 -0.17
N GLY A 77 -12.73 7.41 0.51
CA GLY A 77 -12.72 7.48 1.95
C GLY A 77 -11.82 8.57 2.50
N ARG A 78 -11.61 8.50 3.82
CA ARG A 78 -10.82 9.50 4.52
C ARG A 78 -10.07 8.84 5.67
N ALA A 79 -8.85 9.28 5.91
CA ALA A 79 -8.02 8.73 6.98
C ALA A 79 -7.09 9.79 7.54
N GLN A 80 -6.63 9.56 8.77
CA GLN A 80 -5.46 10.24 9.29
C GLN A 80 -4.25 9.41 8.96
N VAL A 81 -3.23 10.02 8.40
CA VAL A 81 -1.99 9.36 8.03
C VAL A 81 -0.83 10.09 8.69
N GLY A 82 -0.11 9.38 9.55
CA GLY A 82 1.11 9.90 10.13
C GLY A 82 2.28 9.56 9.22
N ILE A 83 3.08 10.54 8.87
CA ILE A 83 4.30 10.36 8.06
C ILE A 83 5.41 11.12 8.76
N GLY A 84 6.40 10.40 9.27
CA GLY A 84 7.42 10.99 10.11
C GLY A 84 6.77 11.53 11.37
N GLY A 85 7.00 12.78 11.69
CA GLY A 85 6.41 13.40 12.88
C GLY A 85 5.13 14.19 12.61
N LYS A 86 4.56 14.10 11.41
CA LYS A 86 3.40 14.92 11.03
C LYS A 86 2.18 14.07 10.76
N VAL A 87 1.02 14.55 11.17
CA VAL A 87 -0.27 13.91 10.93
C VAL A 87 -1.00 14.66 9.83
N HIS A 88 -1.47 13.92 8.84
CA HIS A 88 -2.18 14.46 7.69
C HIS A 88 -3.59 13.89 7.64
N ASP A 89 -4.57 14.75 7.33
CA ASP A 89 -5.94 14.33 7.06
C ASP A 89 -6.04 14.19 5.54
N VAL A 90 -6.23 12.96 5.07
CA VAL A 90 -6.23 12.70 3.64
C VAL A 90 -7.58 12.14 3.20
N HIS A 91 -7.96 12.44 1.95
CA HIS A 91 -9.22 11.96 1.36
C HIS A 91 -9.03 11.73 -0.14
N SER A 92 -10.10 11.31 -0.78
CA SER A 92 -10.09 11.01 -2.21
C SER A 92 -9.44 12.13 -3.02
N GLY A 93 -8.50 11.76 -3.88
CA GLY A 93 -7.77 12.71 -4.73
C GLY A 93 -6.46 13.18 -4.17
N ASP A 94 -6.17 12.90 -2.91
CA ASP A 94 -4.88 13.27 -2.33
C ASP A 94 -3.80 12.28 -2.76
N VAL A 95 -2.58 12.79 -2.87
CA VAL A 95 -1.41 11.96 -3.19
C VAL A 95 -0.40 12.05 -2.07
N LEU A 96 0.28 10.93 -1.82
CA LEU A 96 1.24 10.81 -0.72
C LEU A 96 2.56 10.28 -1.24
N TYR A 97 3.64 10.81 -0.68
CA TYR A 97 4.97 10.22 -0.84
C TYR A 97 5.48 9.86 0.54
N ILE A 98 5.86 8.60 0.72
CA ILE A 98 6.43 8.11 1.97
C ILE A 98 7.83 7.60 1.66
N PRO A 99 8.88 8.32 2.11
CA PRO A 99 10.24 7.88 1.84
C PRO A 99 10.56 6.55 2.51
N ALA A 100 11.49 5.81 1.93
CA ALA A 100 11.99 4.57 2.54
C ALA A 100 12.49 4.85 3.95
N GLY A 101 12.13 3.99 4.89
CA GLY A 101 12.57 4.11 6.28
C GLY A 101 11.80 5.09 7.13
N THR A 102 10.86 5.84 6.56
CA THR A 102 10.08 6.81 7.33
C THR A 102 8.93 6.11 8.06
N PRO A 103 8.82 6.26 9.39
CA PRO A 103 7.69 5.70 10.13
C PRO A 103 6.39 6.31 9.68
N HIS A 104 5.38 5.48 9.49
CA HIS A 104 4.07 5.94 9.08
C HIS A 104 2.97 5.02 9.58
N TYR A 105 1.76 5.57 9.72
CA TYR A 105 0.59 4.81 10.16
C TYR A 105 -0.65 5.32 9.42
N TYR A 106 -1.71 4.49 9.46
CA TYR A 106 -3.01 4.86 8.90
C TYR A 106 -4.09 4.62 9.94
N GLN A 107 -5.03 5.55 10.04
CA GLN A 107 -6.22 5.39 10.86
C GLN A 107 -7.42 5.86 10.06
N VAL A 108 -8.34 4.93 9.77
CA VAL A 108 -9.51 5.21 8.96
C VAL A 108 -10.49 6.11 9.72
N ILE A 109 -10.96 7.16 9.05
CA ILE A 109 -11.99 8.06 9.56
C ILE A 109 -13.32 7.78 8.86
N GLU A 110 -13.31 7.71 7.52
CA GLU A 110 -14.47 7.34 6.72
C GLU A 110 -14.15 6.12 5.89
N ALA A 111 -14.82 5.02 6.18
CA ALA A 111 -14.61 3.74 5.50
C ALA A 111 -15.53 3.61 4.29
N PRO A 112 -15.13 2.82 3.29
CA PRO A 112 -13.79 2.25 3.16
C PRO A 112 -12.78 3.31 2.74
N PHE A 113 -11.56 3.17 3.22
CA PHE A 113 -10.44 3.99 2.79
C PHE A 113 -9.62 3.16 1.81
N GLU A 114 -9.52 3.63 0.58
CA GLU A 114 -8.87 2.89 -0.50
C GLU A 114 -7.82 3.74 -1.16
N PHE A 115 -6.67 3.14 -1.44
CA PHE A 115 -5.62 3.86 -2.15
C PHE A 115 -4.79 2.91 -3.00
N LEU A 116 -4.24 3.47 -4.08
CA LEU A 116 -3.21 2.80 -4.85
C LEU A 116 -1.86 3.08 -4.21
N CYS A 117 -0.99 2.09 -4.22
CA CYS A 117 0.35 2.21 -3.67
C CYS A 117 1.35 1.67 -4.68
N LEU A 118 2.19 2.55 -5.20
CA LEU A 118 3.25 2.19 -6.12
C LEU A 118 4.53 1.99 -5.34
N VAL A 119 5.18 0.86 -5.57
CA VAL A 119 6.45 0.54 -4.90
C VAL A 119 7.42 -0.01 -5.94
N PRO A 120 8.74 0.15 -5.73
CA PRO A 120 9.71 -0.51 -6.58
C PRO A 120 9.70 -2.02 -6.34
N ASN A 121 10.10 -2.78 -7.35
CA ASN A 121 10.27 -4.23 -7.26
C ASN A 121 11.61 -4.55 -6.60
N ALA A 122 11.71 -4.23 -5.32
CA ALA A 122 12.91 -4.45 -4.52
C ALA A 122 12.51 -5.16 -3.23
N PRO A 123 13.42 -5.88 -2.58
CA PRO A 123 13.10 -6.51 -1.30
C PRO A 123 12.65 -5.49 -0.28
N ASP A 124 11.60 -5.81 0.44
CA ASP A 124 11.05 -4.97 1.48
C ASP A 124 11.07 -5.70 2.81
N GLN A 125 10.99 -4.95 3.88
CA GLN A 125 10.87 -5.48 5.23
C GLN A 125 10.05 -4.50 6.05
N VAL A 126 8.93 -4.98 6.59
CA VAL A 126 8.07 -4.19 7.46
C VAL A 126 8.57 -4.31 8.89
N GLU A 127 8.74 -3.18 9.56
CA GLU A 127 9.18 -3.16 10.95
C GLU A 127 8.21 -2.31 11.75
N ILE A 128 7.52 -2.95 12.70
CA ILE A 128 6.52 -2.26 13.53
C ILE A 128 7.25 -1.43 14.59
N ILE A 129 6.86 -0.16 14.72
CA ILE A 129 7.38 0.73 15.74
C ILE A 129 6.49 0.58 16.97
N LYS A 130 7.01 0.00 18.04
CA LYS A 130 6.22 -0.29 19.24
C LYS A 130 6.42 0.70 20.36
N ALA A 131 7.68 1.05 20.62
CA ALA A 131 8.00 1.99 21.68
C ALA A 131 7.80 3.41 21.19
N ASP A 132 7.35 4.30 22.05
CA ASP A 132 7.22 5.71 21.76
C ASP A 132 6.35 6.02 20.54
N GLN A 133 5.51 5.08 20.16
CA GLN A 133 4.60 5.28 19.05
C GLN A 133 3.57 6.34 19.45
N PRO A 134 3.44 7.43 18.67
CA PRO A 134 2.42 8.44 18.96
C PRO A 134 1.03 7.83 18.85
N ALA A 135 0.11 8.29 19.68
CA ALA A 135 -1.27 7.87 19.55
C ALA A 135 -1.82 8.37 18.21
N PRO A 136 -2.46 7.51 17.41
CA PRO A 136 -2.92 7.90 16.08
C PRO A 136 -3.90 9.07 16.07
N SER A 137 -4.66 9.23 17.12
CA SER A 137 -5.71 10.24 17.20
C SER A 137 -5.22 11.65 17.51
N LYS A 138 -3.95 11.84 17.67
CA LYS A 138 -3.43 13.17 18.01
C LYS A 138 -3.23 14.07 16.83
#